data_3b89e46aa442c89e9f92bbb76cc64048
#
_entry.id   3b89e46aa442c89e9f92bbb76cc64048
#
_cell.length_a   1.000
_cell.length_b   1.000
_cell.length_c   1.000
_cell.angle_alpha   90.00
_cell.angle_beta   90.00
_cell.angle_gamma   90.00
#
_symmetry.space_group_name_H-M   'P 1'
#
loop_
_entity.id
_entity.type
_entity.pdbx_description
1 polymer ?
#
loop_
_entity_poly.entity_id
_entity_poly.type
_entity_poly.pdbx_seq_one_letter_code
_entity_poly.pdbx_strand_id
1 'polypeptide(L)'
;MKQISGNKLLVKALKEEGVEYLFGYPGACTIDISDELYKQDDVKIILPRHEQALVHEADAYARTTGKVGVCLVTSGPGATNLVTGLATANYDSVPLVCFTGQVARHLIGNDAFQEVDIVGITRSITKYGVTVRRREDLGRIIKEAFYIARTGRPGPVLIDLPKDVMAELGSAEYPKNVNIRGYKPNTDVHIGQLKRAIKLLNKAKRPLFLAGGGVVISRAHEIFREVVEKTKVPVVTLSLIHISEPTRQAEIS
;
A
#
# COMPACT_ATOMS: atom_id res chain seq x y z
N MET A 1 30.12 -9.95 -7.72
CA MET A 1 28.82 -9.86 -7.01
C MET A 1 27.95 -11.01 -7.45
N LYS A 2 27.13 -11.59 -6.53
CA LYS A 2 26.19 -12.66 -6.88
C LYS A 2 25.09 -12.09 -7.76
N GLN A 3 24.85 -12.71 -8.92
CA GLN A 3 23.75 -12.34 -9.81
C GLN A 3 22.55 -13.25 -9.54
N ILE A 4 21.34 -12.67 -9.53
CA ILE A 4 20.07 -13.38 -9.40
C ILE A 4 19.03 -12.82 -10.37
N SER A 5 18.04 -13.64 -10.73
CA SER A 5 16.91 -13.17 -11.54
C SER A 5 16.07 -12.11 -10.83
N GLY A 6 15.28 -11.35 -11.59
CA GLY A 6 14.29 -10.43 -11.03
C GLY A 6 13.29 -11.14 -10.14
N ASN A 7 12.85 -12.35 -10.52
CA ASN A 7 11.96 -13.19 -9.71
C ASN A 7 12.54 -13.44 -8.31
N LYS A 8 13.80 -13.84 -8.23
CA LYS A 8 14.51 -14.06 -6.94
C LYS A 8 14.70 -12.78 -6.16
N LEU A 9 14.98 -11.66 -6.84
CA LEU A 9 15.11 -10.38 -6.16
C LEU A 9 13.78 -9.91 -5.56
N LEU A 10 12.65 -10.12 -6.26
CA LEU A 10 11.32 -9.80 -5.72
C LEU A 10 11.05 -10.58 -4.43
N VAL A 11 11.26 -11.90 -4.43
CA VAL A 11 11.06 -12.72 -3.23
C VAL A 11 11.97 -12.27 -2.08
N LYS A 12 13.24 -11.97 -2.38
CA LYS A 12 14.16 -11.39 -1.40
C LYS A 12 13.64 -10.05 -0.85
N ALA A 13 13.19 -9.17 -1.72
CA ALA A 13 12.67 -7.85 -1.33
C ALA A 13 11.44 -7.96 -0.44
N LEU A 14 10.51 -8.89 -0.72
CA LEU A 14 9.35 -9.15 0.13
C LEU A 14 9.76 -9.55 1.55
N LYS A 15 10.76 -10.43 1.68
CA LYS A 15 11.32 -10.81 2.99
C LYS A 15 11.95 -9.64 3.72
N GLU A 16 12.75 -8.83 3.04
CA GLU A 16 13.41 -7.64 3.61
C GLU A 16 12.41 -6.54 4.00
N GLU A 17 11.21 -6.48 3.38
CA GLU A 17 10.12 -5.59 3.77
C GLU A 17 9.21 -6.19 4.87
N GLY A 18 9.49 -7.41 5.33
CA GLY A 18 8.75 -8.08 6.40
C GLY A 18 7.36 -8.55 5.98
N VAL A 19 7.20 -8.90 4.70
CA VAL A 19 5.94 -9.45 4.17
C VAL A 19 5.78 -10.89 4.67
N GLU A 20 4.70 -11.16 5.41
CA GLU A 20 4.35 -12.48 5.91
C GLU A 20 3.35 -13.19 5.00
N TYR A 21 2.42 -12.43 4.44
CA TYR A 21 1.36 -12.92 3.55
C TYR A 21 1.36 -12.15 2.24
N LEU A 22 1.29 -12.90 1.16
CA LEU A 22 1.08 -12.38 -0.20
C LEU A 22 -0.22 -12.96 -0.72
N PHE A 23 -1.13 -12.10 -1.12
CA PHE A 23 -2.38 -12.48 -1.76
C PHE A 23 -2.14 -12.59 -3.26
N GLY A 24 -2.16 -13.80 -3.81
CA GLY A 24 -1.69 -14.04 -5.17
C GLY A 24 -2.61 -14.93 -5.99
N TYR A 25 -2.74 -14.63 -7.27
CA TYR A 25 -3.36 -15.50 -8.25
C TYR A 25 -2.39 -15.74 -9.41
N PRO A 26 -1.96 -16.99 -9.64
CA PRO A 26 -0.94 -17.29 -10.66
C PRO A 26 -1.50 -17.12 -12.07
N GLY A 27 -0.62 -16.77 -13.00
CA GLY A 27 -0.92 -16.69 -14.41
C GLY A 27 0.34 -16.61 -15.26
N ALA A 28 0.20 -16.61 -16.59
CA ALA A 28 1.31 -16.76 -17.52
C ALA A 28 2.48 -15.81 -17.33
N CYS A 29 2.20 -14.56 -16.95
CA CYS A 29 3.24 -13.54 -16.74
C CYS A 29 3.87 -13.56 -15.34
N THR A 30 3.30 -14.31 -14.38
CA THR A 30 3.79 -14.38 -13.00
C THR A 30 4.16 -15.79 -12.54
N ILE A 31 4.12 -16.80 -13.44
CA ILE A 31 4.38 -18.20 -13.07
C ILE A 31 5.78 -18.39 -12.51
N ASP A 32 6.79 -17.73 -13.09
CA ASP A 32 8.19 -17.82 -12.64
C ASP A 32 8.39 -17.18 -11.27
N ILE A 33 7.61 -16.12 -10.95
CA ILE A 33 7.59 -15.49 -9.61
C ILE A 33 6.96 -16.47 -8.62
N SER A 34 5.84 -17.10 -9.00
CA SER A 34 5.14 -18.08 -8.16
C SER A 34 6.01 -19.30 -7.86
N ASP A 35 6.80 -19.75 -8.84
CA ASP A 35 7.78 -20.84 -8.67
C ASP A 35 8.88 -20.46 -7.66
N GLU A 36 9.39 -19.22 -7.70
CA GLU A 36 10.37 -18.76 -6.70
C GLU A 36 9.74 -18.57 -5.30
N LEU A 37 8.49 -18.18 -5.22
CA LEU A 37 7.75 -18.10 -3.96
C LEU A 37 7.48 -19.49 -3.37
N TYR A 38 7.24 -20.50 -4.19
CA TYR A 38 7.05 -21.89 -3.76
C TYR A 38 8.30 -22.50 -3.12
N LYS A 39 9.50 -22.02 -3.47
CA LYS A 39 10.79 -22.53 -2.98
C LYS A 39 11.18 -22.03 -1.58
N GLN A 40 10.29 -21.34 -0.89
CA GLN A 40 10.57 -20.73 0.42
C GLN A 40 9.29 -20.70 1.30
N ASP A 41 9.45 -20.65 2.62
CA ASP A 41 8.36 -20.70 3.60
C ASP A 41 8.15 -19.40 4.39
N ASP A 42 9.00 -18.37 4.19
CA ASP A 42 8.93 -17.13 4.95
C ASP A 42 7.73 -16.25 4.54
N VAL A 43 7.38 -16.25 3.25
CA VAL A 43 6.23 -15.53 2.71
C VAL A 43 5.16 -16.55 2.34
N LYS A 44 4.04 -16.51 3.04
CA LYS A 44 2.90 -17.41 2.79
C LYS A 44 2.00 -16.85 1.69
N ILE A 45 1.61 -17.69 0.76
CA ILE A 45 0.70 -17.31 -0.33
C ILE A 45 -0.73 -17.67 0.08
N ILE A 46 -1.62 -16.68 -0.02
CA ILE A 46 -3.06 -16.86 0.07
C ILE A 46 -3.62 -16.82 -1.36
N LEU A 47 -4.33 -17.87 -1.75
CA LEU A 47 -4.87 -18.06 -3.09
C LEU A 47 -6.41 -17.97 -3.08
N PRO A 48 -7.01 -16.80 -3.26
CA PRO A 48 -8.44 -16.64 -3.49
C PRO A 48 -8.84 -17.13 -4.88
N ARG A 49 -10.14 -17.20 -5.13
CA ARG A 49 -10.65 -17.64 -6.44
C ARG A 49 -10.84 -16.54 -7.48
N HIS A 50 -10.60 -15.29 -7.10
CA HIS A 50 -10.77 -14.12 -7.97
C HIS A 50 -9.87 -12.97 -7.50
N GLU A 51 -9.26 -12.24 -8.41
CA GLU A 51 -8.30 -11.18 -8.09
C GLU A 51 -8.96 -9.98 -7.37
N GLN A 52 -10.24 -9.73 -7.60
CA GLN A 52 -10.97 -8.71 -6.84
C GLN A 52 -11.11 -9.11 -5.35
N ALA A 53 -11.41 -10.37 -5.06
CA ALA A 53 -11.44 -10.86 -3.67
C ALA A 53 -10.05 -10.75 -3.04
N LEU A 54 -9.00 -11.11 -3.79
CA LEU A 54 -7.59 -11.04 -3.40
C LEU A 54 -7.19 -9.65 -2.91
N VAL A 55 -7.51 -8.61 -3.66
CA VAL A 55 -7.15 -7.23 -3.27
C VAL A 55 -7.95 -6.76 -2.06
N HIS A 56 -9.19 -7.20 -1.89
CA HIS A 56 -9.98 -6.91 -0.68
C HIS A 56 -9.48 -7.68 0.55
N GLU A 57 -8.97 -8.91 0.40
CA GLU A 57 -8.31 -9.63 1.48
C GLU A 57 -7.01 -8.92 1.92
N ALA A 58 -6.20 -8.45 0.96
CA ALA A 58 -5.02 -7.64 1.25
C ALA A 58 -5.36 -6.32 1.96
N ASP A 59 -6.45 -5.66 1.54
CA ASP A 59 -6.99 -4.46 2.19
C ASP A 59 -7.40 -4.74 3.64
N ALA A 60 -8.18 -5.80 3.87
CA ALA A 60 -8.60 -6.22 5.20
C ALA A 60 -7.38 -6.57 6.09
N TYR A 61 -6.39 -7.27 5.55
CA TYR A 61 -5.15 -7.56 6.25
C TYR A 61 -4.41 -6.28 6.67
N ALA A 62 -4.30 -5.31 5.77
CA ALA A 62 -3.63 -4.06 6.08
C ALA A 62 -4.37 -3.26 7.18
N ARG A 63 -5.69 -3.21 7.12
CA ARG A 63 -6.53 -2.53 8.15
C ARG A 63 -6.39 -3.17 9.53
N THR A 64 -6.40 -4.49 9.60
CA THR A 64 -6.40 -5.23 10.87
C THR A 64 -5.03 -5.33 11.52
N THR A 65 -3.96 -5.40 10.71
CA THR A 65 -2.59 -5.58 11.20
C THR A 65 -1.77 -4.30 11.26
N GLY A 66 -2.16 -3.27 10.50
CA GLY A 66 -1.36 -2.06 10.28
C GLY A 66 -0.12 -2.29 9.40
N LYS A 67 0.01 -3.47 8.78
CA LYS A 67 1.07 -3.80 7.82
C LYS A 67 0.63 -3.46 6.40
N VAL A 68 1.58 -3.45 5.46
CA VAL A 68 1.25 -3.28 4.03
C VAL A 68 0.64 -4.56 3.49
N GLY A 69 -0.54 -4.47 2.86
CA GLY A 69 -1.12 -5.58 2.11
C GLY A 69 -0.41 -5.75 0.77
N VAL A 70 -0.09 -6.98 0.39
CA VAL A 70 0.69 -7.26 -0.82
C VAL A 70 -0.08 -8.19 -1.75
N CYS A 71 -0.24 -7.75 -3.00
CA CYS A 71 -0.93 -8.51 -4.05
C CYS A 71 0.03 -8.91 -5.18
N LEU A 72 -0.21 -10.07 -5.79
CA LEU A 72 0.46 -10.51 -7.01
C LEU A 72 -0.56 -11.14 -7.96
N VAL A 73 -0.71 -10.56 -9.14
CA VAL A 73 -1.62 -11.05 -10.18
C VAL A 73 -0.96 -11.02 -11.56
N THR A 74 -1.51 -11.77 -12.50
CA THR A 74 -1.02 -11.77 -13.88
C THR A 74 -1.43 -10.50 -14.63
N SER A 75 -1.00 -10.38 -15.88
CA SER A 75 -1.32 -9.29 -16.80
C SER A 75 -2.80 -9.29 -17.23
N GLY A 76 -3.20 -8.24 -17.94
CA GLY A 76 -4.51 -8.14 -18.58
C GLY A 76 -5.67 -8.26 -17.59
N PRO A 77 -6.54 -9.28 -17.76
CA PRO A 77 -7.73 -9.44 -16.92
C PRO A 77 -7.39 -9.62 -15.43
N GLY A 78 -6.27 -10.28 -15.08
CA GLY A 78 -5.83 -10.40 -13.70
C GLY A 78 -5.50 -9.04 -13.08
N ALA A 79 -4.78 -8.20 -13.82
CA ALA A 79 -4.42 -6.85 -13.37
C ALA A 79 -5.66 -5.94 -13.28
N THR A 80 -6.56 -5.96 -14.27
CA THR A 80 -7.75 -5.10 -14.27
C THR A 80 -8.74 -5.45 -13.16
N ASN A 81 -8.79 -6.70 -12.71
CA ASN A 81 -9.61 -7.12 -11.58
C ASN A 81 -9.18 -6.50 -10.23
N LEU A 82 -7.99 -5.88 -10.13
CA LEU A 82 -7.56 -5.15 -8.94
C LEU A 82 -8.20 -3.76 -8.81
N VAL A 83 -8.75 -3.19 -9.89
CA VAL A 83 -9.16 -1.77 -9.97
C VAL A 83 -10.12 -1.38 -8.85
N THR A 84 -11.15 -2.16 -8.58
CA THR A 84 -12.13 -1.89 -7.52
C THR A 84 -11.45 -1.82 -6.14
N GLY A 85 -10.61 -2.80 -5.82
CA GLY A 85 -9.91 -2.83 -4.53
C GLY A 85 -8.87 -1.72 -4.38
N LEU A 86 -8.15 -1.39 -5.46
CA LEU A 86 -7.24 -0.24 -5.47
C LEU A 86 -7.98 1.07 -5.23
N ALA A 87 -9.15 1.27 -5.86
CA ALA A 87 -9.97 2.45 -5.64
C ALA A 87 -10.42 2.53 -4.16
N THR A 88 -10.93 1.45 -3.60
CA THR A 88 -11.32 1.35 -2.18
C THR A 88 -10.14 1.71 -1.28
N ALA A 89 -9.00 1.09 -1.46
CA ALA A 89 -7.80 1.34 -0.66
C ALA A 89 -7.29 2.79 -0.76
N ASN A 90 -7.41 3.41 -1.94
CA ASN A 90 -7.02 4.79 -2.15
C ASN A 90 -7.92 5.78 -1.39
N TYR A 91 -9.23 5.58 -1.44
CA TYR A 91 -10.18 6.44 -0.71
C TYR A 91 -10.05 6.29 0.80
N ASP A 92 -9.83 5.07 1.28
CA ASP A 92 -9.76 4.76 2.71
C ASP A 92 -8.33 4.87 3.29
N SER A 93 -7.35 5.26 2.46
CA SER A 93 -5.96 5.43 2.90
C SER A 93 -5.31 4.14 3.41
N VAL A 94 -5.58 3.01 2.75
CA VAL A 94 -5.05 1.69 3.10
C VAL A 94 -3.74 1.44 2.34
N PRO A 95 -2.64 1.10 3.03
CA PRO A 95 -1.37 0.85 2.36
C PRO A 95 -1.37 -0.52 1.67
N LEU A 96 -1.31 -0.51 0.34
CA LEU A 96 -1.18 -1.71 -0.49
C LEU A 96 0.03 -1.57 -1.43
N VAL A 97 0.69 -2.68 -1.72
CA VAL A 97 1.65 -2.82 -2.83
C VAL A 97 1.16 -3.95 -3.72
N CYS A 98 0.71 -3.59 -4.91
CA CYS A 98 0.18 -4.55 -5.89
C CYS A 98 1.20 -4.74 -7.02
N PHE A 99 1.61 -5.99 -7.21
CA PHE A 99 2.44 -6.42 -8.31
C PHE A 99 1.56 -7.02 -9.41
N THR A 100 1.69 -6.50 -10.62
CA THR A 100 1.04 -7.07 -11.80
C THR A 100 2.08 -7.64 -12.74
N GLY A 101 1.84 -8.83 -13.27
CA GLY A 101 2.64 -9.32 -14.37
C GLY A 101 2.37 -8.52 -15.64
N GLN A 102 3.35 -8.43 -16.51
CA GLN A 102 3.21 -7.79 -17.82
C GLN A 102 3.90 -8.65 -18.90
N VAL A 103 3.46 -8.51 -20.13
CA VAL A 103 4.13 -9.11 -21.27
C VAL A 103 5.57 -8.61 -21.40
N ALA A 104 6.42 -9.30 -22.16
CA ALA A 104 7.79 -8.85 -22.38
C ALA A 104 7.82 -7.44 -22.97
N ARG A 105 8.82 -6.63 -22.61
CA ARG A 105 8.94 -5.19 -22.99
C ARG A 105 8.73 -4.90 -24.45
N HIS A 106 9.22 -5.76 -25.35
CA HIS A 106 9.09 -5.59 -26.79
C HIS A 106 7.67 -5.83 -27.34
N LEU A 107 6.79 -6.41 -26.52
CA LEU A 107 5.38 -6.65 -26.87
C LEU A 107 4.45 -5.54 -26.35
N ILE A 108 4.91 -4.74 -25.39
CA ILE A 108 4.08 -3.66 -24.81
C ILE A 108 3.72 -2.62 -25.87
N GLY A 109 2.43 -2.33 -26.01
CA GLY A 109 1.90 -1.41 -27.01
C GLY A 109 1.64 -2.04 -28.38
N ASN A 110 1.68 -3.37 -28.48
CA ASN A 110 1.45 -4.10 -29.74
C ASN A 110 0.22 -5.04 -29.67
N ASP A 111 -0.74 -4.73 -28.79
CA ASP A 111 -1.97 -5.52 -28.58
C ASP A 111 -1.69 -7.02 -28.35
N ALA A 112 -0.65 -7.34 -27.57
CA ALA A 112 -0.27 -8.70 -27.25
C ALA A 112 -1.36 -9.38 -26.39
N PHE A 113 -1.37 -10.72 -26.40
CA PHE A 113 -2.32 -11.48 -25.61
C PHE A 113 -2.26 -11.11 -24.12
N GLN A 114 -3.40 -10.70 -23.57
CA GLN A 114 -3.52 -10.26 -22.17
C GLN A 114 -2.62 -9.06 -21.82
N GLU A 115 -2.25 -8.22 -22.76
CA GLU A 115 -1.62 -6.93 -22.49
C GLU A 115 -2.68 -5.91 -22.07
N VAL A 116 -2.31 -5.04 -21.14
CA VAL A 116 -3.09 -3.84 -20.78
C VAL A 116 -2.17 -2.77 -20.15
N ASP A 117 -2.43 -1.49 -20.42
CA ASP A 117 -1.78 -0.38 -19.69
C ASP A 117 -2.42 -0.21 -18.31
N ILE A 118 -2.09 -1.15 -17.42
CA ILE A 118 -2.63 -1.12 -16.05
C ILE A 118 -2.17 0.10 -15.25
N VAL A 119 -0.98 0.61 -15.51
CA VAL A 119 -0.47 1.84 -14.87
C VAL A 119 -1.30 3.05 -15.29
N GLY A 120 -1.66 3.15 -16.57
CA GLY A 120 -2.57 4.19 -17.08
C GLY A 120 -3.96 4.10 -16.47
N ILE A 121 -4.55 2.90 -16.45
CA ILE A 121 -5.88 2.64 -15.87
C ILE A 121 -5.94 3.02 -14.38
N THR A 122 -4.91 2.69 -13.60
CA THR A 122 -4.91 2.87 -12.15
C THR A 122 -4.32 4.20 -11.67
N ARG A 123 -3.88 5.06 -12.58
CA ARG A 123 -3.19 6.32 -12.25
C ARG A 123 -3.95 7.22 -11.28
N SER A 124 -5.28 7.30 -11.40
CA SER A 124 -6.13 8.15 -10.55
C SER A 124 -6.46 7.55 -9.19
N ILE A 125 -6.22 6.25 -9.01
CA ILE A 125 -6.59 5.48 -7.81
C ILE A 125 -5.38 4.85 -7.12
N THR A 126 -4.18 5.29 -7.45
CA THR A 126 -2.93 4.87 -6.82
C THR A 126 -2.08 6.07 -6.46
N LYS A 127 -1.30 5.97 -5.40
CA LYS A 127 -0.30 7.00 -5.03
C LYS A 127 0.87 7.03 -6.01
N TYR A 128 1.23 5.86 -6.52
CA TYR A 128 2.33 5.68 -7.45
C TYR A 128 2.08 4.42 -8.27
N GLY A 129 2.33 4.49 -9.56
CA GLY A 129 2.26 3.37 -10.48
C GLY A 129 3.42 3.40 -11.46
N VAL A 130 4.07 2.26 -11.70
CA VAL A 130 5.23 2.19 -12.58
C VAL A 130 5.37 0.82 -13.23
N THR A 131 5.70 0.79 -14.52
CA THR A 131 6.19 -0.40 -15.22
C THR A 131 7.71 -0.45 -15.11
N VAL A 132 8.26 -1.53 -14.58
CA VAL A 132 9.71 -1.71 -14.42
C VAL A 132 10.34 -1.99 -15.78
N ARG A 133 11.10 -1.04 -16.28
CA ARG A 133 11.71 -1.17 -17.63
C ARG A 133 13.13 -1.74 -17.63
N ARG A 134 13.80 -1.73 -16.49
CA ARG A 134 15.19 -2.18 -16.36
C ARG A 134 15.35 -3.03 -15.10
N ARG A 135 16.07 -4.14 -15.22
CA ARG A 135 16.33 -5.06 -14.10
C ARG A 135 17.06 -4.40 -12.92
N GLU A 136 17.94 -3.44 -13.22
CA GLU A 136 18.75 -2.73 -12.21
C GLU A 136 17.89 -1.85 -11.31
N ASP A 137 16.77 -1.33 -11.82
CA ASP A 137 15.87 -0.45 -11.08
C ASP A 137 14.91 -1.22 -10.16
N LEU A 138 14.73 -2.53 -10.37
CA LEU A 138 13.72 -3.33 -9.68
C LEU A 138 13.81 -3.22 -8.15
N GLY A 139 14.98 -3.43 -7.57
CA GLY A 139 15.16 -3.36 -6.11
C GLY A 139 14.83 -1.98 -5.53
N ARG A 140 15.26 -0.91 -6.21
CA ARG A 140 14.97 0.48 -5.84
C ARG A 140 13.48 0.76 -5.92
N ILE A 141 12.83 0.39 -7.01
CA ILE A 141 11.40 0.62 -7.23
C ILE A 141 10.56 -0.09 -6.16
N ILE A 142 10.87 -1.35 -5.84
CA ILE A 142 10.16 -2.08 -4.78
C ILE A 142 10.32 -1.36 -3.44
N LYS A 143 11.54 -0.95 -3.08
CA LYS A 143 11.81 -0.23 -1.83
C LYS A 143 11.03 1.08 -1.73
N GLU A 144 11.04 1.87 -2.81
CA GLU A 144 10.30 3.12 -2.92
C GLU A 144 8.78 2.87 -2.81
N ALA A 145 8.25 1.81 -3.43
CA ALA A 145 6.84 1.45 -3.39
C ALA A 145 6.34 1.18 -1.97
N PHE A 146 7.04 0.36 -1.20
CA PHE A 146 6.70 0.10 0.19
C PHE A 146 6.78 1.38 1.05
N TYR A 147 7.78 2.21 0.82
CA TYR A 147 7.90 3.49 1.49
C TYR A 147 6.73 4.42 1.16
N ILE A 148 6.39 4.60 -0.12
CA ILE A 148 5.30 5.46 -0.56
C ILE A 148 3.95 4.95 -0.04
N ALA A 149 3.72 3.62 -0.06
CA ALA A 149 2.46 3.03 0.40
C ALA A 149 2.16 3.37 1.86
N ARG A 150 3.15 3.30 2.75
CA ARG A 150 2.98 3.44 4.20
C ARG A 150 3.24 4.82 4.78
N THR A 151 3.77 5.78 4.01
CA THR A 151 4.15 7.11 4.52
C THR A 151 3.25 8.23 4.01
N GLY A 152 3.26 9.37 4.69
CA GLY A 152 2.30 10.44 4.44
C GLY A 152 0.86 9.96 4.66
N ARG A 153 -0.06 10.32 3.77
CA ARG A 153 -1.36 9.63 3.69
C ARG A 153 -1.11 8.24 3.10
N PRO A 154 -1.33 7.12 3.81
CA PRO A 154 -1.16 5.79 3.25
C PRO A 154 -2.04 5.56 2.02
N GLY A 155 -1.69 4.58 1.21
CA GLY A 155 -2.51 4.26 0.04
C GLY A 155 -1.84 3.26 -0.89
N PRO A 156 -2.53 2.81 -1.94
CA PRO A 156 -2.06 1.77 -2.84
C PRO A 156 -0.98 2.26 -3.80
N VAL A 157 -0.05 1.35 -4.09
CA VAL A 157 1.00 1.50 -5.10
C VAL A 157 0.94 0.29 -6.02
N LEU A 158 1.14 0.51 -7.32
CA LEU A 158 1.15 -0.56 -8.32
C LEU A 158 2.52 -0.63 -9.01
N ILE A 159 3.09 -1.83 -9.08
CA ILE A 159 4.31 -2.13 -9.82
C ILE A 159 4.01 -3.16 -10.89
N ASP A 160 4.16 -2.77 -12.13
CA ASP A 160 3.95 -3.61 -13.28
C ASP A 160 5.27 -4.24 -13.74
N LEU A 161 5.31 -5.58 -13.85
CA LEU A 161 6.51 -6.40 -13.93
C LEU A 161 6.60 -7.11 -15.29
N PRO A 162 7.29 -6.56 -16.30
CA PRO A 162 7.51 -7.25 -17.56
C PRO A 162 8.26 -8.57 -17.37
N LYS A 163 7.76 -9.65 -18.00
CA LYS A 163 8.26 -11.00 -17.82
C LYS A 163 9.74 -11.16 -18.14
N ASP A 164 10.22 -10.49 -19.18
CA ASP A 164 11.64 -10.50 -19.58
C ASP A 164 12.53 -9.81 -18.55
N VAL A 165 12.12 -8.68 -17.98
CA VAL A 165 12.84 -7.99 -16.90
C VAL A 165 12.96 -8.89 -15.66
N MET A 166 11.91 -9.63 -15.36
CA MET A 166 11.91 -10.55 -14.22
C MET A 166 12.79 -11.77 -14.43
N ALA A 167 13.00 -12.20 -15.67
CA ALA A 167 13.91 -13.28 -16.02
C ALA A 167 15.39 -12.85 -16.06
N GLU A 168 15.68 -11.56 -16.33
CA GLU A 168 17.05 -11.03 -16.43
C GLU A 168 17.85 -11.24 -15.14
N LEU A 169 19.13 -11.58 -15.30
CA LEU A 169 20.10 -11.65 -14.20
C LEU A 169 20.66 -10.27 -13.88
N GLY A 170 20.78 -9.94 -12.61
CA GLY A 170 21.33 -8.68 -12.14
C GLY A 170 21.79 -8.76 -10.70
N SER A 171 22.15 -7.61 -10.11
CA SER A 171 22.61 -7.55 -8.73
C SER A 171 21.58 -8.16 -7.76
N ALA A 172 22.10 -8.90 -6.76
CA ALA A 172 21.32 -9.42 -5.66
C ALA A 172 21.10 -8.39 -4.53
N GLU A 173 21.61 -7.17 -4.67
CA GLU A 173 21.49 -6.13 -3.64
C GLU A 173 20.07 -5.57 -3.57
N TYR A 174 19.58 -5.36 -2.35
CA TYR A 174 18.34 -4.67 -2.06
C TYR A 174 18.64 -3.42 -1.24
N PRO A 175 18.14 -2.24 -1.63
CA PRO A 175 18.48 -0.99 -0.94
C PRO A 175 17.98 -0.98 0.51
N LYS A 176 18.82 -0.51 1.43
CA LYS A 176 18.44 -0.31 2.84
C LYS A 176 17.66 1.00 3.04
N ASN A 177 18.01 2.04 2.29
CA ASN A 177 17.46 3.38 2.44
C ASN A 177 16.67 3.81 1.20
N VAL A 178 15.72 4.70 1.41
CA VAL A 178 14.94 5.34 0.34
C VAL A 178 15.40 6.78 0.16
N ASN A 179 15.58 7.20 -1.08
CA ASN A 179 15.85 8.59 -1.43
C ASN A 179 15.01 8.99 -2.65
N ILE A 180 13.85 9.58 -2.40
CA ILE A 180 12.94 10.05 -3.45
C ILE A 180 12.96 11.58 -3.45
N ARG A 181 13.50 12.17 -4.51
CA ARG A 181 13.71 13.63 -4.62
C ARG A 181 12.42 14.43 -4.40
N GLY A 182 11.30 13.98 -4.93
CA GLY A 182 10.01 14.69 -4.93
C GLY A 182 9.03 14.25 -3.84
N TYR A 183 9.40 13.27 -2.98
CA TYR A 183 8.49 12.74 -1.98
C TYR A 183 9.12 12.77 -0.59
N LYS A 184 8.76 13.80 0.18
CA LYS A 184 9.22 14.00 1.55
C LYS A 184 8.00 14.28 2.43
N PRO A 185 7.36 13.26 2.99
CA PRO A 185 6.22 13.46 3.90
C PRO A 185 6.62 14.33 5.07
N ASN A 186 5.82 15.37 5.35
CA ASN A 186 6.04 16.22 6.51
C ASN A 186 5.47 15.53 7.76
N THR A 187 6.32 15.27 8.73
CA THR A 187 5.97 14.68 10.04
C THR A 187 6.12 15.68 11.19
N ASP A 188 6.57 16.91 10.90
CA ASP A 188 6.85 17.91 11.92
C ASP A 188 5.60 18.68 12.32
N VAL A 189 5.51 18.96 13.62
CA VAL A 189 4.43 19.77 14.19
C VAL A 189 4.82 21.26 14.16
N HIS A 190 3.96 22.08 13.54
CA HIS A 190 4.17 23.53 13.55
C HIS A 190 3.65 24.15 14.86
N ILE A 191 4.55 24.37 15.81
CA ILE A 191 4.23 24.86 17.18
C ILE A 191 3.38 26.15 17.17
N GLY A 192 3.65 27.07 16.25
CA GLY A 192 2.86 28.31 16.12
C GLY A 192 1.39 28.05 15.75
N GLN A 193 1.13 27.09 14.89
CA GLN A 193 -0.23 26.66 14.51
C GLN A 193 -0.94 25.98 15.68
N LEU A 194 -0.22 25.11 16.40
CA LEU A 194 -0.75 24.44 17.60
C LEU A 194 -1.17 25.46 18.66
N LYS A 195 -0.32 26.46 18.96
CA LYS A 195 -0.65 27.55 19.91
C LYS A 195 -1.88 28.34 19.47
N ARG A 196 -2.06 28.60 18.15
CA ARG A 196 -3.25 29.26 17.63
C ARG A 196 -4.51 28.40 17.82
N ALA A 197 -4.43 27.08 17.51
CA ALA A 197 -5.52 26.15 17.71
C ALA A 197 -5.99 26.11 19.18
N ILE A 198 -5.06 26.01 20.12
CA ILE A 198 -5.35 26.04 21.56
C ILE A 198 -6.02 27.37 21.97
N LYS A 199 -5.54 28.51 21.46
CA LYS A 199 -6.16 29.79 21.76
C LYS A 199 -7.59 29.90 21.22
N LEU A 200 -7.87 29.34 20.05
CA LEU A 200 -9.22 29.30 19.47
C LEU A 200 -10.13 28.38 20.31
N LEU A 201 -9.64 27.21 20.69
CA LEU A 201 -10.39 26.28 21.53
C LEU A 201 -10.77 26.90 22.87
N ASN A 202 -9.84 27.57 23.54
CA ASN A 202 -10.09 28.24 24.83
C ASN A 202 -11.08 29.42 24.73
N LYS A 203 -11.24 30.03 23.55
CA LYS A 203 -12.20 31.13 23.32
C LYS A 203 -13.55 30.63 22.82
N ALA A 204 -13.65 29.42 22.36
CA ALA A 204 -14.85 28.86 21.77
C ALA A 204 -15.95 28.69 22.83
N LYS A 205 -17.16 29.18 22.51
CA LYS A 205 -18.34 29.00 23.39
C LYS A 205 -18.97 27.62 23.23
N ARG A 206 -18.85 27.00 22.06
CA ARG A 206 -19.43 25.69 21.73
C ARG A 206 -18.42 24.90 20.89
N PRO A 207 -17.30 24.49 21.47
CA PRO A 207 -16.31 23.73 20.73
C PRO A 207 -16.82 22.31 20.42
N LEU A 208 -16.37 21.74 19.31
CA LEU A 208 -16.65 20.38 18.88
C LEU A 208 -15.39 19.78 18.23
N PHE A 209 -15.01 18.58 18.60
CA PHE A 209 -14.01 17.82 17.87
C PHE A 209 -14.66 16.93 16.81
N LEU A 210 -14.15 17.01 15.59
CA LEU A 210 -14.49 16.09 14.52
C LEU A 210 -13.29 15.18 14.26
N ALA A 211 -13.40 13.91 14.68
CA ALA A 211 -12.34 12.90 14.54
C ALA A 211 -12.58 12.02 13.32
N GLY A 212 -11.56 11.85 12.51
CA GLY A 212 -11.60 10.99 11.32
C GLY A 212 -10.55 9.88 11.36
N GLY A 213 -10.47 9.06 10.31
CA GLY A 213 -9.56 7.91 10.20
C GLY A 213 -8.07 8.22 10.44
N GLY A 214 -7.65 9.49 10.26
CA GLY A 214 -6.29 9.91 10.56
C GLY A 214 -5.86 9.71 12.01
N VAL A 215 -6.79 9.74 12.97
CA VAL A 215 -6.51 9.46 14.39
C VAL A 215 -6.10 8.00 14.58
N VAL A 216 -6.76 7.08 13.87
CA VAL A 216 -6.44 5.63 13.90
C VAL A 216 -5.15 5.35 13.17
N ILE A 217 -5.00 5.87 11.93
CA ILE A 217 -3.81 5.67 11.09
C ILE A 217 -2.54 6.15 11.81
N SER A 218 -2.61 7.28 12.53
CA SER A 218 -1.50 7.83 13.31
C SER A 218 -1.29 7.15 14.66
N ARG A 219 -2.15 6.18 15.04
CA ARG A 219 -2.19 5.53 16.37
C ARG A 219 -2.32 6.53 17.52
N ALA A 220 -2.99 7.64 17.28
CA ALA A 220 -3.15 8.75 18.23
C ALA A 220 -4.43 8.65 19.10
N HIS A 221 -5.16 7.53 19.04
CA HIS A 221 -6.44 7.37 19.72
C HIS A 221 -6.35 7.53 21.25
N GLU A 222 -5.31 6.99 21.91
CA GLU A 222 -5.13 7.14 23.34
C GLU A 222 -4.86 8.62 23.73
N ILE A 223 -3.96 9.28 23.00
CA ILE A 223 -3.65 10.71 23.24
C ILE A 223 -4.88 11.57 22.96
N PHE A 224 -5.66 11.23 21.92
CA PHE A 224 -6.89 11.94 21.60
C PHE A 224 -7.92 11.77 22.70
N ARG A 225 -8.10 10.57 23.26
CA ARG A 225 -8.98 10.29 24.39
C ARG A 225 -8.59 11.15 25.60
N GLU A 226 -7.30 11.20 25.94
CA GLU A 226 -6.80 12.03 27.04
C GLU A 226 -7.11 13.52 26.83
N VAL A 227 -6.97 14.02 25.59
CA VAL A 227 -7.33 15.42 25.25
C VAL A 227 -8.83 15.67 25.45
N VAL A 228 -9.68 14.74 25.02
CA VAL A 228 -11.13 14.84 25.19
C VAL A 228 -11.52 14.83 26.66
N GLU A 229 -10.95 13.93 27.45
CA GLU A 229 -11.21 13.85 28.90
C GLU A 229 -10.77 15.12 29.64
N LYS A 230 -9.63 15.70 29.28
CA LYS A 230 -9.14 16.93 29.86
C LYS A 230 -9.95 18.17 29.48
N THR A 231 -10.38 18.24 28.23
CA THR A 231 -11.06 19.44 27.70
C THR A 231 -12.58 19.40 27.88
N LYS A 232 -13.15 18.20 28.05
CA LYS A 232 -14.60 17.93 28.05
C LYS A 232 -15.32 18.44 26.80
N VAL A 233 -14.61 18.57 25.70
CA VAL A 233 -15.18 18.97 24.40
C VAL A 233 -15.90 17.77 23.80
N PRO A 234 -17.16 17.93 23.34
CA PRO A 234 -17.87 16.87 22.63
C PRO A 234 -17.12 16.40 21.37
N VAL A 235 -17.27 15.14 21.03
CA VAL A 235 -16.61 14.53 19.87
C VAL A 235 -17.66 13.93 18.94
N VAL A 236 -17.51 14.21 17.66
CA VAL A 236 -18.19 13.49 16.57
C VAL A 236 -17.14 12.71 15.79
N THR A 237 -17.39 11.43 15.55
CA THR A 237 -16.49 10.58 14.77
C THR A 237 -17.06 10.31 13.38
N LEU A 238 -16.19 10.26 12.39
CA LEU A 238 -16.55 9.81 11.04
C LEU A 238 -16.60 8.27 10.98
N SER A 239 -17.38 7.72 10.05
CA SER A 239 -17.70 6.28 9.97
C SER A 239 -16.48 5.35 10.01
N LEU A 240 -15.36 5.75 9.39
CA LEU A 240 -14.14 4.93 9.35
C LEU A 240 -13.46 4.73 10.71
N ILE A 241 -13.72 5.59 11.70
CA ILE A 241 -13.12 5.45 13.03
C ILE A 241 -13.94 4.46 13.92
N HIS A 242 -15.21 4.22 13.61
CA HIS A 242 -16.05 3.28 14.36
C HIS A 242 -15.67 1.81 14.17
N ILE A 243 -14.97 1.48 13.07
CA ILE A 243 -14.58 0.09 12.76
C ILE A 243 -13.44 -0.38 13.69
N SER A 244 -12.69 0.55 14.27
CA SER A 244 -11.46 0.25 15.02
C SER A 244 -11.59 0.43 16.53
N GLU A 245 -12.72 0.92 17.05
CA GLU A 245 -12.87 1.17 18.49
C GLU A 245 -14.17 0.61 19.07
N PRO A 246 -14.08 -0.28 20.06
CA PRO A 246 -15.24 -0.67 20.88
C PRO A 246 -15.54 0.41 21.94
N THR A 247 -15.46 1.68 21.57
CA THR A 247 -15.90 2.75 22.46
C THR A 247 -17.40 2.82 22.42
N ARG A 248 -18.07 2.59 23.57
CA ARG A 248 -19.49 2.87 23.71
C ARG A 248 -19.75 4.27 23.21
N GLN A 249 -20.65 4.37 22.24
CA GLN A 249 -21.19 5.64 21.76
C GLN A 249 -21.65 6.41 22.99
N ALA A 250 -21.08 7.56 23.26
CA ALA A 250 -21.60 8.43 24.28
C ALA A 250 -23.03 8.78 23.83
N GLU A 251 -24.00 8.30 24.56
CA GLU A 251 -25.40 8.67 24.35
C GLU A 251 -25.48 10.18 24.47
N ILE A 252 -25.79 10.82 23.35
CA ILE A 252 -26.11 12.24 23.32
C ILE A 252 -27.56 12.32 23.82
N SER A 253 -27.74 12.54 25.09
CA SER A 253 -29.01 12.94 25.70
C SER A 253 -29.24 14.44 25.54
#